data_6f8ea0f2ec7bb5186f353d36e0aec37e
#
_entry.id   6f8ea0f2ec7bb5186f353d36e0aec37e
#
_cell.length_a   1.000
_cell.length_b   1.000
_cell.length_c   1.000
_cell.angle_alpha   90.00
_cell.angle_beta   90.00
_cell.angle_gamma   90.00
#
_symmetry.space_group_name_H-M   'P 1'
#
loop_
_entity.id
_entity.type
_entity.pdbx_description
1 polymer ?
#
loop_
_entity_poly.entity_id
_entity_poly.type
_entity_poly.pdbx_seq_one_letter_code
_entity_poly.pdbx_strand_id
1 'polypeptide(L)'
;MGKDKLRKFAEIETFANVYELDAGKSLKGKWSKMHFKNDAPLVLELACGKGEYTVNLAQLFPHKNFIGIDYKGNRIWRGAKTAMEEGIDNVAFLRIQIEHILDYFDTAEVSE
;
A
#
# COMPACT_ATOMS: atom_id res chain seq x y z
N MET A 1 -24.09 1.69 -6.99
CA MET A 1 -22.86 2.48 -6.80
C MET A 1 -22.52 2.63 -5.33
N GLY A 2 -23.40 3.23 -4.52
CA GLY A 2 -23.12 3.46 -3.10
C GLY A 2 -22.86 2.20 -2.30
N LYS A 3 -23.62 1.15 -2.54
CA LYS A 3 -23.48 -0.10 -1.79
C LYS A 3 -22.12 -0.78 -2.05
N ASP A 4 -21.68 -0.82 -3.30
CA ASP A 4 -20.40 -1.42 -3.65
C ASP A 4 -19.25 -0.63 -3.05
N LYS A 5 -19.33 0.69 -3.09
CA LYS A 5 -18.30 1.56 -2.54
C LYS A 5 -18.15 1.37 -1.03
N LEU A 6 -19.29 1.32 -0.32
CA LEU A 6 -19.28 1.09 1.12
C LEU A 6 -18.78 -0.30 1.48
N ARG A 7 -19.13 -1.31 0.70
CA ARG A 7 -18.65 -2.66 0.89
C ARG A 7 -17.12 -2.72 0.75
N LYS A 8 -16.59 -2.08 -0.28
CA LYS A 8 -15.13 -2.06 -0.52
C LYS A 8 -14.40 -1.32 0.60
N PHE A 9 -14.96 -0.22 1.10
CA PHE A 9 -14.37 0.48 2.24
C PHE A 9 -14.33 -0.42 3.48
N ALA A 10 -15.39 -1.16 3.73
CA ALA A 10 -15.43 -2.07 4.87
C ALA A 10 -14.44 -3.22 4.71
N GLU A 11 -14.31 -3.75 3.50
CA GLU A 11 -13.39 -4.86 3.24
C GLU A 11 -11.94 -4.47 3.42
N ILE A 12 -11.53 -3.29 2.94
CA ILE A 12 -10.12 -2.90 3.03
C ILE A 12 -9.65 -2.76 4.48
N GLU A 13 -10.55 -2.49 5.40
CA GLU A 13 -10.21 -2.45 6.83
C GLU A 13 -9.75 -3.81 7.35
N THR A 14 -10.13 -4.88 6.68
CA THR A 14 -9.75 -6.25 7.06
C THR A 14 -8.52 -6.75 6.32
N PHE A 15 -8.05 -6.02 5.30
CA PHE A 15 -6.94 -6.49 4.47
C PHE A 15 -5.59 -6.25 5.18
N ALA A 16 -4.79 -7.30 5.29
CA ALA A 16 -3.49 -7.22 5.95
C ALA A 16 -2.48 -6.36 5.19
N ASN A 17 -2.72 -6.10 3.90
CA ASN A 17 -1.82 -5.31 3.07
C ASN A 17 -2.31 -3.87 2.84
N VAL A 18 -3.31 -3.43 3.57
CA VAL A 18 -3.81 -2.05 3.49
C VAL A 18 -3.72 -1.39 4.86
N TYR A 19 -3.14 -0.20 4.87
CA TYR A 19 -2.97 0.59 6.10
C TYR A 19 -3.65 1.94 5.94
N GLU A 20 -4.24 2.42 7.04
CA GLU A 20 -4.92 3.70 7.09
C GLU A 20 -4.51 4.43 8.37
N LEU A 21 -4.40 5.75 8.30
CA LEU A 21 -4.23 6.63 9.47
C LEU A 21 -3.21 6.08 10.50
N ASP A 22 -3.63 5.87 11.73
CA ASP A 22 -2.72 5.51 12.82
C ASP A 22 -1.96 4.21 12.57
N ALA A 23 -2.60 3.23 11.93
CA ALA A 23 -1.92 1.98 11.59
C ALA A 23 -0.74 2.23 10.64
N GLY A 24 -0.93 3.13 9.66
CA GLY A 24 0.16 3.50 8.76
C GLY A 24 1.22 4.34 9.45
N LYS A 25 0.81 5.29 10.30
CA LYS A 25 1.77 6.15 11.03
C LYS A 25 2.66 5.36 11.96
N SER A 26 2.14 4.31 12.56
CA SER A 26 2.92 3.47 13.47
C SER A 26 4.06 2.73 12.77
N LEU A 27 4.01 2.63 11.44
CA LEU A 27 5.04 1.96 10.66
C LEU A 27 6.10 2.91 10.11
N LYS A 28 6.03 4.20 10.41
CA LYS A 28 7.03 5.16 9.97
C LYS A 28 8.43 4.70 10.42
N GLY A 29 9.35 4.56 9.46
CA GLY A 29 10.69 4.07 9.70
C GLY A 29 10.77 2.56 9.89
N LYS A 30 9.66 1.85 9.81
CA LYS A 30 9.58 0.41 10.14
C LYS A 30 8.93 -0.43 9.07
N TRP A 31 8.64 0.12 7.91
CA TRP A 31 7.95 -0.61 6.84
C TRP A 31 8.71 -1.87 6.43
N SER A 32 10.02 -1.76 6.22
CA SER A 32 10.83 -2.90 5.81
C SER A 32 10.88 -3.96 6.89
N LYS A 33 11.04 -3.55 8.14
CA LYS A 33 11.19 -4.49 9.25
C LYS A 33 9.87 -5.12 9.67
N MET A 34 8.81 -4.33 9.77
CA MET A 34 7.56 -4.77 10.38
C MET A 34 6.56 -5.31 9.38
N HIS A 35 6.53 -4.77 8.16
CA HIS A 35 5.59 -5.26 7.15
C HIS A 35 6.25 -6.21 6.16
N PHE A 36 7.25 -5.74 5.43
CA PHE A 36 7.87 -6.55 4.37
C PHE A 36 8.84 -7.60 4.91
N LYS A 37 9.46 -7.31 6.04
CA LYS A 37 10.38 -8.23 6.74
C LYS A 37 11.59 -8.60 5.89
N ASN A 38 12.10 -7.63 5.15
CA ASN A 38 13.32 -7.77 4.36
C ASN A 38 13.95 -6.39 4.16
N ASP A 39 15.14 -6.36 3.56
CA ASP A 39 15.89 -5.12 3.34
C ASP A 39 15.83 -4.61 1.91
N ALA A 40 14.88 -5.08 1.13
CA ALA A 40 14.75 -4.64 -0.27
C ALA A 40 14.44 -3.15 -0.35
N PRO A 41 14.86 -2.49 -1.44
CA PRO A 41 14.53 -1.07 -1.65
C PRO A 41 13.02 -0.84 -1.62
N LEU A 42 12.60 0.26 -1.02
CA LEU A 42 11.19 0.63 -0.91
C LEU A 42 10.85 1.71 -1.93
N VAL A 43 9.88 1.41 -2.77
CA VAL A 43 9.41 2.28 -3.84
C VAL A 43 7.97 2.71 -3.55
N LEU A 44 7.71 4.01 -3.66
CA LEU A 44 6.36 4.54 -3.48
C LEU A 44 5.75 4.87 -4.83
N GLU A 45 4.50 4.45 -5.04
CA GLU A 45 3.71 4.81 -6.20
C GLU A 45 2.63 5.79 -5.75
N LEU A 46 2.83 7.06 -6.01
CA LEU A 46 1.91 8.12 -5.57
C LEU A 46 0.69 8.17 -6.49
N ALA A 47 -0.49 8.34 -5.88
CA ALA A 47 -1.75 8.36 -6.61
C ALA A 47 -1.93 7.10 -7.45
N CYS A 48 -1.81 5.95 -6.80
CA CYS A 48 -1.74 4.65 -7.48
C CYS A 48 -3.04 4.24 -8.20
N GLY A 49 -4.12 4.98 -8.00
CA GLY A 49 -5.39 4.67 -8.65
C GLY A 49 -5.90 3.30 -8.21
N LYS A 50 -6.23 2.44 -9.17
CA LYS A 50 -6.76 1.11 -8.88
C LYS A 50 -5.75 0.15 -8.26
N GLY A 51 -4.50 0.55 -8.20
CA GLY A 51 -3.46 -0.29 -7.62
C GLY A 51 -2.93 -1.38 -8.55
N GLU A 52 -3.52 -1.54 -9.72
CA GLU A 52 -3.09 -2.58 -10.67
C GLU A 52 -1.69 -2.33 -11.17
N TYR A 53 -1.34 -1.08 -11.43
CA TYR A 53 -0.01 -0.73 -11.86
C TYR A 53 1.03 -1.06 -10.78
N THR A 54 0.72 -0.75 -9.53
CA THR A 54 1.60 -1.05 -8.41
C THR A 54 1.80 -2.56 -8.26
N VAL A 55 0.73 -3.34 -8.39
CA VAL A 55 0.81 -4.80 -8.33
C VAL A 55 1.67 -5.32 -9.47
N ASN A 56 1.50 -4.79 -10.69
CA ASN A 56 2.30 -5.21 -11.84
C ASN A 56 3.78 -4.90 -11.64
N LEU A 57 4.09 -3.72 -11.08
CA LEU A 57 5.48 -3.38 -10.77
C LEU A 57 6.06 -4.35 -9.74
N ALA A 58 5.30 -4.71 -8.73
CA ALA A 58 5.76 -5.66 -7.72
C ALA A 58 6.08 -7.02 -8.33
N GLN A 59 5.27 -7.47 -9.27
CA GLN A 59 5.52 -8.73 -9.98
C GLN A 59 6.76 -8.65 -10.87
N LEU A 60 6.95 -7.51 -11.54
CA LEU A 60 8.10 -7.33 -12.43
C LEU A 60 9.42 -7.17 -11.68
N PHE A 61 9.37 -6.63 -10.47
CA PHE A 61 10.55 -6.34 -9.67
C PHE A 61 10.45 -7.01 -8.30
N PRO A 62 10.59 -8.35 -8.24
CA PRO A 62 10.43 -9.08 -6.98
C PRO A 62 11.49 -8.77 -5.93
N HIS A 63 12.57 -8.08 -6.30
CA HIS A 63 13.63 -7.69 -5.38
C HIS A 63 13.43 -6.31 -4.77
N LYS A 64 12.29 -5.68 -5.06
CA LYS A 64 11.93 -4.38 -4.48
C LYS A 64 10.60 -4.52 -3.77
N ASN A 65 10.36 -3.62 -2.81
CA ASN A 65 9.07 -3.53 -2.12
C ASN A 65 8.33 -2.29 -2.63
N PHE A 66 7.02 -2.39 -2.77
CA PHE A 66 6.21 -1.30 -3.32
C PHE A 66 5.08 -0.95 -2.37
N ILE A 67 4.82 0.35 -2.21
CA ILE A 67 3.64 0.84 -1.50
C ILE A 67 2.89 1.77 -2.44
N GLY A 68 1.66 1.39 -2.76
CA GLY A 68 0.75 2.22 -3.54
C GLY A 68 -0.02 3.16 -2.61
N ILE A 69 -0.03 4.44 -2.93
CA ILE A 69 -0.65 5.46 -2.09
C ILE A 69 -1.78 6.13 -2.85
N ASP A 70 -2.97 6.13 -2.27
CA ASP A 70 -4.11 6.87 -2.80
C ASP A 70 -5.04 7.20 -1.64
N TYR A 71 -5.89 8.18 -1.83
CA TYR A 71 -6.88 8.54 -0.84
C TYR A 71 -8.19 7.76 -1.01
N LYS A 72 -8.49 7.33 -2.22
CA LYS A 72 -9.76 6.68 -2.54
C LYS A 72 -9.69 5.17 -2.31
N GLY A 73 -10.33 4.72 -1.23
CA GLY A 73 -10.28 3.33 -0.82
C GLY A 73 -10.83 2.35 -1.85
N ASN A 74 -11.85 2.74 -2.62
CA ASN A 74 -12.41 1.84 -3.62
C ASN A 74 -11.44 1.54 -4.75
N ARG A 75 -10.47 2.43 -4.99
CA ARG A 75 -9.41 2.18 -5.97
C ARG A 75 -8.36 1.24 -5.41
N ILE A 76 -7.96 1.47 -4.16
CA ILE A 76 -6.98 0.62 -3.48
C ILE A 76 -7.49 -0.82 -3.37
N TRP A 77 -8.79 -0.99 -3.17
CA TRP A 77 -9.42 -2.29 -2.98
C TRP A 77 -9.03 -3.29 -4.07
N ARG A 78 -9.06 -2.87 -5.32
CA ARG A 78 -8.79 -3.76 -6.45
C ARG A 78 -7.35 -4.30 -6.39
N GLY A 79 -6.38 -3.42 -6.23
CA GLY A 79 -4.99 -3.83 -6.18
C GLY A 79 -4.67 -4.70 -4.97
N ALA A 80 -5.18 -4.30 -3.81
CA ALA A 80 -4.94 -5.03 -2.58
C ALA A 80 -5.55 -6.44 -2.63
N LYS A 81 -6.77 -6.56 -3.14
CA LYS A 81 -7.42 -7.85 -3.25
C LYS A 81 -6.68 -8.76 -4.21
N THR A 82 -6.27 -8.25 -5.36
CA THR A 82 -5.48 -9.01 -6.33
C THR A 82 -4.19 -9.50 -5.71
N ALA A 83 -3.48 -8.64 -5.01
CA ALA A 83 -2.22 -9.02 -4.40
C ALA A 83 -2.41 -10.13 -3.37
N MET A 84 -3.46 -10.05 -2.56
CA MET A 84 -3.71 -11.11 -1.57
C MET A 84 -4.11 -12.42 -2.23
N GLU A 85 -4.96 -12.37 -3.25
CA GLU A 85 -5.42 -13.57 -3.94
C GLU A 85 -4.30 -14.28 -4.69
N GLU A 86 -3.34 -13.52 -5.22
CA GLU A 86 -2.24 -14.07 -6.00
C GLU A 86 -0.96 -14.26 -5.18
N GLY A 87 -1.00 -13.96 -3.90
CA GLY A 87 0.15 -14.16 -3.03
C GLY A 87 1.32 -13.23 -3.30
N ILE A 88 1.05 -12.01 -3.77
CA ILE A 88 2.08 -11.02 -4.06
C ILE A 88 2.37 -10.25 -2.77
N ASP A 89 3.48 -10.56 -2.12
CA ASP A 89 3.78 -10.06 -0.77
C ASP A 89 4.75 -8.88 -0.72
N ASN A 90 5.28 -8.45 -1.88
CA ASN A 90 6.17 -7.28 -1.93
C ASN A 90 5.42 -5.99 -2.29
N VAL A 91 4.13 -5.94 -1.99
CA VAL A 91 3.31 -4.75 -2.21
C VAL A 91 2.39 -4.54 -1.03
N ALA A 92 2.21 -3.29 -0.66
CA ALA A 92 1.22 -2.87 0.34
C ALA A 92 0.55 -1.60 -0.16
N PHE A 93 -0.54 -1.22 0.48
CA PHE A 93 -1.28 -0.03 0.10
C PHE A 93 -1.52 0.84 1.32
N LEU A 94 -1.44 2.15 1.10
CA LEU A 94 -1.61 3.14 2.16
C LEU A 94 -2.68 4.13 1.70
N ARG A 95 -3.79 4.19 2.42
CA ARG A 95 -4.89 5.08 2.10
C ARG A 95 -4.74 6.36 2.91
N ILE A 96 -4.14 7.37 2.29
CA ILE A 96 -3.90 8.67 2.91
C ILE A 96 -3.96 9.77 1.87
N GLN A 97 -4.07 11.01 2.33
CA GLN A 97 -3.85 12.17 1.48
C GLN A 97 -2.34 12.37 1.33
N ILE A 98 -1.88 12.58 0.09
CA ILE A 98 -0.45 12.64 -0.25
C ILE A 98 0.29 13.73 0.53
N GLU A 99 -0.37 14.84 0.83
CA GLU A 99 0.27 15.95 1.56
C GLU A 99 0.72 15.55 2.97
N HIS A 100 0.24 14.44 3.50
CA HIS A 100 0.64 13.95 4.83
C HIS A 100 1.70 12.85 4.77
N ILE A 101 2.33 12.66 3.62
CA ILE A 101 3.23 11.51 3.39
C ILE A 101 4.39 11.44 4.40
N LEU A 102 4.88 12.58 4.86
CA LEU A 102 6.00 12.61 5.80
C LEU A 102 5.63 12.08 7.19
N ASP A 103 4.34 11.98 7.50
CA ASP A 103 3.88 11.38 8.74
C ASP A 103 3.97 9.86 8.72
N TYR A 104 4.16 9.27 7.54
CA TYR A 104 4.11 7.83 7.33
C TYR A 104 5.45 7.22 6.93
N PHE A 105 6.39 8.03 6.47
CA PHE A 105 7.70 7.54 6.03
C PHE A 105 8.83 8.41 6.54
N ASP A 106 9.91 7.76 6.95
CA ASP A 106 11.18 8.42 7.21
C ASP A 106 11.87 8.72 5.89
N THR A 107 12.62 9.82 5.83
CA THR A 107 13.30 10.20 4.58
C THR A 107 14.32 9.16 4.13
N ALA A 108 14.97 8.48 5.08
CA ALA A 108 15.95 7.45 4.75
C ALA A 108 15.33 6.11 4.38
N GLU A 109 14.03 5.97 4.56
CA GLU A 109 13.31 4.70 4.37
C GLU A 109 12.98 4.43 2.92
N VAL A 110 12.72 5.45 2.15
CA VAL A 110 12.22 5.35 0.78
C VAL A 110 13.36 5.49 -0.22
N SER A 111 13.43 4.53 -1.16
CA SER A 111 14.47 4.53 -2.20
C SER A 111 14.05 5.32 -3.43
N GLU A 112 12.76 5.28 -3.77
CA GLU A 112 12.22 5.97 -4.95
C GLU A 112 10.78 6.47 -4.74
#